data_25cb297abbafe37dc89cdefd6d6baee4
#
_entry.id   25cb297abbafe37dc89cdefd6d6baee4
#
_cell.length_a   1.000
_cell.length_b   1.000
_cell.length_c   1.000
_cell.angle_alpha   90.00
_cell.angle_beta   90.00
_cell.angle_gamma   90.00
#
_symmetry.space_group_name_H-M   'P 1'
#
loop_
_entity.id
_entity.type
_entity.pdbx_description
1 polymer ?
#
loop_
_entity_poly.entity_id
_entity_poly.type
_entity_poly.pdbx_seq_one_letter_code
_entity_poly.pdbx_strand_id
1 'polypeptide(L)'
;MAKKLAQIVSTQAFSPVSDVKGGIVITRDGRYVKILEFSSINFSLLSASDQESVTDSYGAALKNFPNNTQIKIVSKRADVEEYLRKLESDQRKETNAKCRQLQYEQVQLIEMAGATQGIARRFFVIFSYEPDAGAKKNPSFDQIRWSLMQQADNIARSLSACGNTLISNDSDEWVQSVLYLIFARSKSETTVLQKRKADVLANYADTYFSDTSDTEEDSLVIPVNDLIAPEYIDPGISPTCIRIDGLYYMFCYLPSEAYPTRAYSGWMQLLINLFAGVDLDIFIKKENTESMSRYLQNFLRVNDGRLYAARDTDIGYEGMAEASNAGRYLKQGLASGDDFCWLSTLLTITAADEKELQWKWKEIRALCVQNDMVIKQYKFHQIDGLLATLPVCKLPDDLYK
;
A
#
# COMPACT_ATOMS: atom_id res chain seq x y z
N MET A 1 -29.52 21.46 -25.90
CA MET A 1 -28.43 21.19 -24.90
C MET A 1 -27.53 20.11 -25.46
N ALA A 2 -26.35 20.48 -25.98
CA ALA A 2 -25.39 19.52 -26.51
C ALA A 2 -24.79 18.73 -25.33
N LYS A 3 -24.99 17.39 -25.29
CA LYS A 3 -24.22 16.49 -24.43
C LYS A 3 -22.74 16.71 -24.76
N LYS A 4 -21.96 17.27 -23.82
CA LYS A 4 -20.51 17.19 -23.88
C LYS A 4 -20.18 15.70 -23.97
N LEU A 5 -19.70 15.24 -25.11
CA LEU A 5 -19.06 13.93 -25.24
C LEU A 5 -17.97 13.88 -24.17
N ALA A 6 -18.06 12.91 -23.29
CA ALA A 6 -17.00 12.65 -22.33
C ALA A 6 -15.70 12.46 -23.14
N GLN A 7 -14.73 13.29 -22.86
CA GLN A 7 -13.44 13.22 -23.54
C GLN A 7 -12.83 11.89 -23.14
N ILE A 8 -12.66 10.98 -24.10
CA ILE A 8 -12.00 9.68 -23.83
C ILE A 8 -10.55 10.01 -23.51
N VAL A 9 -10.20 9.91 -22.23
CA VAL A 9 -8.84 10.11 -21.75
C VAL A 9 -8.16 8.73 -21.73
N SER A 10 -6.97 8.62 -22.32
CA SER A 10 -6.19 7.39 -22.26
C SER A 10 -5.96 6.98 -20.80
N THR A 11 -6.06 5.68 -20.51
CA THR A 11 -5.76 5.13 -19.18
C THR A 11 -4.34 5.44 -18.73
N GLN A 12 -3.40 5.53 -19.65
CA GLN A 12 -2.03 5.99 -19.43
C GLN A 12 -1.98 7.42 -18.85
N ALA A 13 -2.94 8.29 -19.22
CA ALA A 13 -3.02 9.64 -18.68
C ALA A 13 -3.41 9.70 -17.20
N PHE A 14 -4.07 8.67 -16.68
CA PHE A 14 -4.39 8.54 -15.26
C PHE A 14 -3.20 8.07 -14.41
N SER A 15 -2.19 7.44 -15.01
CA SER A 15 -1.01 7.01 -14.28
C SER A 15 -0.23 8.22 -13.77
N PRO A 16 0.05 8.33 -12.47
CA PRO A 16 0.92 9.38 -11.93
C PRO A 16 2.41 9.10 -12.20
N VAL A 17 2.76 7.94 -12.74
CA VAL A 17 4.13 7.54 -13.05
C VAL A 17 4.53 8.15 -14.39
N SER A 18 5.71 8.76 -14.44
CA SER A 18 6.35 9.24 -15.67
C SER A 18 7.32 8.21 -16.21
N ASP A 19 8.23 7.71 -15.35
CA ASP A 19 9.28 6.79 -15.72
C ASP A 19 9.79 5.97 -14.51
N VAL A 20 10.59 4.94 -14.78
CA VAL A 20 11.33 4.16 -13.77
C VAL A 20 12.80 4.12 -14.19
N LYS A 21 13.69 4.64 -13.35
CA LYS A 21 15.13 4.73 -13.63
C LYS A 21 15.96 4.44 -12.40
N GLY A 22 16.90 3.50 -12.50
CA GLY A 22 17.82 3.15 -11.43
C GLY A 22 17.14 2.67 -10.16
N GLY A 23 16.02 1.94 -10.29
CA GLY A 23 15.23 1.43 -9.17
C GLY A 23 14.37 2.48 -8.47
N ILE A 24 14.12 3.62 -9.11
CA ILE A 24 13.36 4.76 -8.59
C ILE A 24 12.19 5.05 -9.52
N VAL A 25 11.02 5.27 -8.96
CA VAL A 25 9.84 5.74 -9.69
C VAL A 25 9.88 7.24 -9.80
N ILE A 26 9.80 7.76 -11.01
CA ILE A 26 9.70 9.18 -11.32
C ILE A 26 8.23 9.48 -11.59
N THR A 27 7.65 10.40 -10.83
CA THR A 27 6.25 10.77 -10.98
C THR A 27 6.10 11.97 -11.93
N ARG A 28 4.90 12.14 -12.51
CA ARG A 28 4.62 13.27 -13.41
C ARG A 28 4.66 14.63 -12.72
N ASP A 29 4.45 14.68 -11.42
CA ASP A 29 4.58 15.89 -10.60
C ASP A 29 6.03 16.14 -10.12
N GLY A 30 7.00 15.39 -10.67
CA GLY A 30 8.43 15.61 -10.45
C GLY A 30 8.97 15.04 -9.13
N ARG A 31 8.23 14.16 -8.46
CA ARG A 31 8.71 13.47 -7.26
C ARG A 31 9.46 12.19 -7.63
N TYR A 32 10.39 11.80 -6.77
CA TYR A 32 11.17 10.58 -6.88
C TYR A 32 10.79 9.67 -5.72
N VAL A 33 10.36 8.46 -6.04
CA VAL A 33 9.79 7.53 -5.06
C VAL A 33 10.57 6.22 -5.06
N LYS A 34 10.93 5.75 -3.88
CA LYS A 34 11.56 4.44 -3.66
C LYS A 34 10.55 3.48 -3.09
N ILE A 35 10.55 2.26 -3.60
CA ILE A 35 9.73 1.14 -3.13
C ILE A 35 10.66 0.07 -2.57
N LEU A 36 10.39 -0.39 -1.35
CA LEU A 36 11.07 -1.52 -0.71
C LEU A 36 10.05 -2.60 -0.40
N GLU A 37 10.41 -3.85 -0.53
CA GLU A 37 9.58 -4.99 -0.15
C GLU A 37 10.27 -5.78 0.97
N PHE A 38 9.50 -6.14 1.99
CA PHE A 38 9.99 -6.91 3.12
C PHE A 38 9.20 -8.20 3.33
N SER A 39 9.88 -9.21 3.87
CA SER A 39 9.22 -10.41 4.38
C SER A 39 8.39 -10.08 5.63
N SER A 40 7.30 -10.81 5.85
CA SER A 40 6.59 -10.79 7.13
C SER A 40 7.32 -11.66 8.16
N ILE A 41 7.10 -11.34 9.43
CA ILE A 41 7.44 -12.22 10.55
C ILE A 41 6.16 -12.87 11.09
N ASN A 42 6.27 -14.05 11.67
CA ASN A 42 5.13 -14.71 12.28
C ASN A 42 5.01 -14.28 13.76
N PHE A 43 4.58 -13.02 13.96
CA PHE A 43 4.53 -12.36 15.26
C PHE A 43 3.71 -13.14 16.30
N SER A 44 2.60 -13.74 15.91
CA SER A 44 1.71 -14.48 16.82
C SER A 44 2.31 -15.79 17.35
N LEU A 45 3.35 -16.32 16.71
CA LEU A 45 4.08 -17.51 17.18
C LEU A 45 5.25 -17.18 18.12
N LEU A 46 5.55 -15.91 18.34
CA LEU A 46 6.61 -15.48 19.26
C LEU A 46 6.13 -15.58 20.71
N SER A 47 7.07 -15.76 21.63
CA SER A 47 6.80 -15.65 23.08
C SER A 47 6.38 -14.22 23.43
N ALA A 48 5.68 -14.03 24.57
CA ALA A 48 5.23 -12.70 25.01
C ALA A 48 6.41 -11.71 25.14
N SER A 49 7.54 -12.17 25.66
CA SER A 49 8.75 -11.34 25.82
C SER A 49 9.37 -10.97 24.45
N ASP A 50 9.35 -11.89 23.48
CA ASP A 50 9.84 -11.62 22.14
C ASP A 50 8.90 -10.67 21.39
N GLN A 51 7.57 -10.82 21.58
CA GLN A 51 6.59 -9.88 21.03
C GLN A 51 6.81 -8.45 21.53
N GLU A 52 7.08 -8.28 22.83
CA GLU A 52 7.40 -6.99 23.43
C GLU A 52 8.69 -6.42 22.84
N SER A 53 9.77 -7.21 22.79
CA SER A 53 11.06 -6.81 22.19
C SER A 53 10.93 -6.41 20.72
N VAL A 54 10.15 -7.17 19.94
CA VAL A 54 9.89 -6.85 18.51
C VAL A 54 9.09 -5.56 18.42
N THR A 55 8.09 -5.35 19.26
CA THR A 55 7.28 -4.12 19.26
C THR A 55 8.13 -2.89 19.56
N ASP A 56 9.01 -2.97 20.55
CA ASP A 56 9.96 -1.88 20.88
C ASP A 56 10.93 -1.61 19.74
N SER A 57 11.43 -2.68 19.10
CA SER A 57 12.31 -2.57 17.92
C SER A 57 11.59 -1.90 16.75
N TYR A 58 10.31 -2.20 16.51
CA TYR A 58 9.50 -1.51 15.50
C TYR A 58 9.29 -0.02 15.85
N GLY A 59 9.03 0.29 17.12
CA GLY A 59 8.97 1.68 17.60
C GLY A 59 10.25 2.46 17.27
N ALA A 60 11.41 1.86 17.54
CA ALA A 60 12.70 2.43 17.20
C ALA A 60 12.92 2.53 15.67
N ALA A 61 12.50 1.52 14.90
CA ALA A 61 12.61 1.53 13.44
C ALA A 61 11.77 2.65 12.80
N LEU A 62 10.54 2.87 13.28
CA LEU A 62 9.66 3.93 12.78
C LEU A 62 10.24 5.34 12.97
N LYS A 63 11.09 5.56 14.01
CA LYS A 63 11.81 6.82 14.20
C LYS A 63 12.81 7.11 13.07
N ASN A 64 13.31 6.07 12.38
CA ASN A 64 14.24 6.19 11.25
C ASN A 64 13.55 6.31 9.89
N PHE A 65 12.22 6.19 9.85
CA PHE A 65 11.48 6.33 8.58
C PHE A 65 11.47 7.79 8.12
N PRO A 66 11.43 8.06 6.80
CA PRO A 66 11.22 9.39 6.24
C PRO A 66 9.96 10.07 6.76
N ASN A 67 9.91 11.41 6.67
CA ASN A 67 8.77 12.17 7.18
C ASN A 67 7.44 11.80 6.53
N ASN A 68 7.48 11.37 5.27
CA ASN A 68 6.31 10.91 4.54
C ASN A 68 6.57 9.49 4.03
N THR A 69 5.85 8.54 4.61
CA THR A 69 6.01 7.11 4.30
C THR A 69 4.64 6.48 4.08
N GLN A 70 4.53 5.67 3.05
CA GLN A 70 3.38 4.81 2.78
C GLN A 70 3.78 3.36 3.02
N ILE A 71 3.09 2.66 3.91
CA ILE A 71 3.20 1.21 4.06
C ILE A 71 2.03 0.62 3.30
N LYS A 72 2.33 -0.19 2.29
CA LYS A 72 1.31 -0.83 1.46
C LYS A 72 1.37 -2.34 1.65
N ILE A 73 0.22 -2.93 1.92
CA ILE A 73 0.03 -4.38 2.00
C ILE A 73 -0.89 -4.79 0.87
N VAL A 74 -0.37 -5.58 -0.06
CA VAL A 74 -1.12 -6.10 -1.20
C VAL A 74 -1.46 -7.56 -0.92
N SER A 75 -2.74 -7.88 -0.95
CA SER A 75 -3.22 -9.25 -0.81
C SER A 75 -3.50 -9.84 -2.19
N LYS A 76 -2.94 -11.00 -2.47
CA LYS A 76 -3.13 -11.77 -3.70
C LYS A 76 -3.56 -13.19 -3.33
N ARG A 77 -4.31 -13.85 -4.20
CA ARG A 77 -4.45 -15.31 -4.10
C ARG A 77 -3.08 -15.94 -4.17
N ALA A 78 -2.79 -16.89 -3.30
CA ALA A 78 -1.53 -17.60 -3.33
C ALA A 78 -1.39 -18.32 -4.66
N ASP A 79 -0.33 -18.04 -5.39
CA ASP A 79 0.01 -18.80 -6.58
C ASP A 79 0.61 -20.15 -6.15
N VAL A 80 -0.21 -21.16 -6.15
CA VAL A 80 0.20 -22.52 -5.82
C VAL A 80 0.64 -23.32 -7.05
N GLU A 81 0.47 -22.77 -8.25
CA GLU A 81 0.77 -23.51 -9.49
C GLU A 81 2.25 -23.87 -9.64
N GLU A 82 3.16 -22.97 -9.31
CA GLU A 82 4.59 -23.24 -9.36
C GLU A 82 4.98 -24.34 -8.36
N TYR A 83 4.41 -24.28 -7.16
CA TYR A 83 4.64 -25.30 -6.15
C TYR A 83 4.04 -26.66 -6.56
N LEU A 84 2.84 -26.67 -7.13
CA LEU A 84 2.20 -27.87 -7.66
C LEU A 84 3.03 -28.49 -8.80
N ARG A 85 3.50 -27.69 -9.75
CA ARG A 85 4.39 -28.15 -10.83
C ARG A 85 5.66 -28.81 -10.28
N LYS A 86 6.24 -28.23 -9.22
CA LYS A 86 7.42 -28.81 -8.56
C LYS A 86 7.08 -30.15 -7.90
N LEU A 87 5.99 -30.23 -7.15
CA LEU A 87 5.51 -31.47 -6.53
C LEU A 87 5.21 -32.55 -7.57
N GLU A 88 4.54 -32.20 -8.67
CA GLU A 88 4.29 -33.14 -9.76
C GLU A 88 5.59 -33.65 -10.42
N SER A 89 6.57 -32.75 -10.60
CA SER A 89 7.89 -33.15 -11.10
C SER A 89 8.60 -34.13 -10.16
N ASP A 90 8.51 -33.88 -8.86
CA ASP A 90 9.12 -34.76 -7.85
C ASP A 90 8.37 -36.09 -7.74
N GLN A 91 7.02 -36.07 -7.87
CA GLN A 91 6.19 -37.26 -7.93
C GLN A 91 6.56 -38.16 -9.12
N ARG A 92 6.87 -37.58 -10.28
CA ARG A 92 7.31 -38.35 -11.47
C ARG A 92 8.66 -39.04 -11.26
N LYS A 93 9.52 -38.51 -10.39
CA LYS A 93 10.85 -39.08 -10.07
C LYS A 93 10.78 -40.10 -8.93
N GLU A 94 9.68 -40.09 -8.15
CA GLU A 94 9.53 -40.98 -6.99
C GLU A 94 9.30 -42.44 -7.44
N THR A 95 10.07 -43.36 -6.94
CA THR A 95 10.01 -44.78 -7.28
C THR A 95 9.13 -45.59 -6.33
N ASN A 96 8.97 -45.12 -5.08
CA ASN A 96 8.15 -45.80 -4.06
C ASN A 96 6.69 -45.51 -4.27
N ALA A 97 5.88 -46.54 -4.48
CA ALA A 97 4.44 -46.42 -4.75
C ALA A 97 3.66 -45.76 -3.59
N LYS A 98 4.03 -46.02 -2.33
CA LYS A 98 3.37 -45.39 -1.17
C LYS A 98 3.71 -43.90 -1.04
N CYS A 99 4.97 -43.53 -1.30
CA CYS A 99 5.38 -42.12 -1.30
C CYS A 99 4.69 -41.36 -2.44
N ARG A 100 4.54 -41.98 -3.62
CA ARG A 100 3.82 -41.39 -4.76
C ARG A 100 2.35 -41.15 -4.45
N GLN A 101 1.70 -42.06 -3.73
CA GLN A 101 0.33 -41.90 -3.31
C GLN A 101 0.18 -40.75 -2.30
N LEU A 102 1.08 -40.66 -1.30
CA LEU A 102 1.09 -39.54 -0.35
C LEU A 102 1.32 -38.19 -1.02
N GLN A 103 2.21 -38.12 -2.00
CA GLN A 103 2.41 -36.91 -2.80
C GLN A 103 1.17 -36.52 -3.59
N TYR A 104 0.43 -37.49 -4.16
CA TYR A 104 -0.82 -37.24 -4.85
C TYR A 104 -1.88 -36.67 -3.91
N GLU A 105 -2.05 -37.26 -2.72
CA GLU A 105 -2.96 -36.73 -1.69
C GLU A 105 -2.56 -35.33 -1.23
N GLN A 106 -1.25 -35.05 -1.11
CA GLN A 106 -0.73 -33.74 -0.79
C GLN A 106 -1.04 -32.72 -1.90
N VAL A 107 -0.88 -33.08 -3.17
CA VAL A 107 -1.24 -32.22 -4.32
C VAL A 107 -2.73 -31.85 -4.24
N GLN A 108 -3.61 -32.83 -4.06
CA GLN A 108 -5.05 -32.58 -3.94
C GLN A 108 -5.39 -31.66 -2.75
N LEU A 109 -4.75 -31.88 -1.60
CA LEU A 109 -4.94 -31.03 -0.41
C LEU A 109 -4.54 -29.59 -0.69
N ILE A 110 -3.40 -29.38 -1.37
CA ILE A 110 -2.88 -28.06 -1.70
C ILE A 110 -3.75 -27.36 -2.76
N GLU A 111 -4.23 -28.09 -3.76
CA GLU A 111 -5.20 -27.58 -4.74
C GLU A 111 -6.48 -27.11 -4.06
N MET A 112 -7.04 -27.91 -3.18
CA MET A 112 -8.23 -27.55 -2.41
C MET A 112 -7.99 -26.36 -1.48
N ALA A 113 -6.87 -26.33 -0.77
CA ALA A 113 -6.49 -25.24 0.13
C ALA A 113 -6.16 -23.95 -0.65
N GLY A 114 -5.45 -24.05 -1.75
CA GLY A 114 -5.09 -22.91 -2.60
C GLY A 114 -6.30 -22.27 -3.27
N ALA A 115 -7.27 -23.09 -3.72
CA ALA A 115 -8.49 -22.60 -4.31
C ALA A 115 -9.42 -21.88 -3.31
N THR A 116 -9.36 -22.23 -2.03
CA THR A 116 -10.33 -21.75 -1.03
C THR A 116 -9.76 -20.76 -0.03
N GLN A 117 -8.48 -20.81 0.35
CA GLN A 117 -7.97 -20.07 1.50
C GLN A 117 -6.54 -19.49 1.36
N GLY A 118 -5.85 -19.77 0.29
CA GLY A 118 -4.47 -19.28 0.10
C GLY A 118 -4.43 -17.78 -0.17
N ILE A 119 -4.17 -16.96 0.84
CA ILE A 119 -3.90 -15.53 0.67
C ILE A 119 -2.42 -15.28 0.89
N ALA A 120 -1.72 -14.89 -0.17
CA ALA A 120 -0.36 -14.38 -0.10
C ALA A 120 -0.40 -12.86 0.11
N ARG A 121 0.50 -12.33 0.94
CA ARG A 121 0.62 -10.90 1.18
C ARG A 121 2.02 -10.44 0.87
N ARG A 122 2.10 -9.27 0.23
CA ARG A 122 3.35 -8.58 -0.03
C ARG A 122 3.34 -7.26 0.74
N PHE A 123 4.44 -6.95 1.39
CA PHE A 123 4.58 -5.80 2.27
C PHE A 123 5.58 -4.82 1.69
N PHE A 124 5.13 -3.61 1.42
CA PHE A 124 5.95 -2.57 0.81
C PHE A 124 6.07 -1.38 1.74
N VAL A 125 7.27 -0.83 1.82
CA VAL A 125 7.56 0.48 2.41
C VAL A 125 7.94 1.41 1.27
N ILE A 126 7.19 2.49 1.12
CA ILE A 126 7.27 3.42 0.00
C ILE A 126 7.50 4.81 0.58
N PHE A 127 8.48 5.53 0.04
CA PHE A 127 8.80 6.89 0.47
C PHE A 127 9.31 7.72 -0.69
N SER A 128 9.14 9.03 -0.59
CA SER A 128 9.59 9.99 -1.59
C SER A 128 10.83 10.74 -1.13
N TYR A 129 11.63 11.18 -2.10
CA TYR A 129 12.74 12.09 -1.82
C TYR A 129 12.20 13.40 -1.24
N GLU A 130 12.79 13.81 -0.12
CA GLU A 130 12.56 15.10 0.50
C GLU A 130 13.90 15.83 0.57
N PRO A 131 14.01 17.06 0.03
CA PRO A 131 15.25 17.82 0.12
C PRO A 131 15.53 18.23 1.57
N ASP A 132 16.76 18.02 2.03
CA ASP A 132 17.20 18.51 3.34
C ASP A 132 17.08 20.02 3.44
N ALA A 133 16.81 20.53 4.64
CA ALA A 133 16.81 21.96 4.91
C ALA A 133 18.22 22.54 4.64
N GLY A 134 18.37 23.25 3.52
CA GLY A 134 19.66 23.79 3.06
C GLY A 134 20.26 23.08 1.84
N ALA A 135 19.62 22.04 1.32
CA ALA A 135 20.02 21.39 0.08
C ALA A 135 19.98 22.35 -1.12
N LYS A 136 20.83 22.09 -2.13
CA LYS A 136 20.80 22.84 -3.39
C LYS A 136 19.38 22.82 -3.98
N LYS A 137 18.93 23.95 -4.51
CA LYS A 137 17.57 24.10 -5.07
C LYS A 137 17.22 23.08 -6.17
N ASN A 138 18.23 22.57 -6.89
CA ASN A 138 18.05 21.57 -7.95
C ASN A 138 19.15 20.50 -7.82
N PRO A 139 18.95 19.44 -7.02
CA PRO A 139 19.88 18.33 -6.95
C PRO A 139 19.87 17.54 -8.26
N SER A 140 21.02 16.98 -8.66
CA SER A 140 21.08 16.06 -9.80
C SER A 140 20.36 14.75 -9.48
N PHE A 141 19.94 14.03 -10.52
CA PHE A 141 19.32 12.71 -10.35
C PHE A 141 20.19 11.75 -9.52
N ASP A 142 21.50 11.76 -9.75
CA ASP A 142 22.44 10.90 -9.01
C ASP A 142 22.50 11.26 -7.51
N GLN A 143 22.40 12.53 -7.16
CA GLN A 143 22.33 12.97 -5.76
C GLN A 143 21.02 12.52 -5.09
N ILE A 144 19.89 12.65 -5.80
CA ILE A 144 18.59 12.17 -5.33
C ILE A 144 18.62 10.67 -5.13
N ARG A 145 19.14 9.94 -6.13
CA ARG A 145 19.27 8.49 -6.07
C ARG A 145 20.12 8.06 -4.88
N TRP A 146 21.27 8.69 -4.70
CA TRP A 146 22.16 8.39 -3.58
C TRP A 146 21.44 8.58 -2.23
N SER A 147 20.74 9.70 -2.04
CA SER A 147 19.97 10.00 -0.83
C SER A 147 18.89 8.96 -0.57
N LEU A 148 18.12 8.58 -1.60
CA LEU A 148 17.07 7.56 -1.49
C LEU A 148 17.64 6.18 -1.16
N MET A 149 18.82 5.81 -1.73
CA MET A 149 19.48 4.55 -1.40
C MET A 149 20.00 4.53 0.04
N GLN A 150 20.56 5.62 0.53
CA GLN A 150 20.97 5.75 1.93
C GLN A 150 19.78 5.61 2.90
N GLN A 151 18.65 6.22 2.58
CA GLN A 151 17.41 6.06 3.36
C GLN A 151 16.91 4.63 3.30
N ALA A 152 16.93 3.99 2.13
CA ALA A 152 16.55 2.59 1.94
C ALA A 152 17.41 1.65 2.81
N ASP A 153 18.72 1.84 2.83
CA ASP A 153 19.64 1.05 3.66
C ASP A 153 19.38 1.25 5.17
N ASN A 154 19.04 2.46 5.58
CA ASN A 154 18.70 2.75 6.97
C ASN A 154 17.42 2.03 7.39
N ILE A 155 16.36 2.08 6.55
CA ILE A 155 15.10 1.38 6.78
C ILE A 155 15.33 -0.13 6.81
N ALA A 156 16.09 -0.67 5.84
CA ALA A 156 16.38 -2.09 5.75
C ALA A 156 17.11 -2.60 7.00
N ARG A 157 18.12 -1.88 7.47
CA ARG A 157 18.83 -2.22 8.73
C ARG A 157 17.91 -2.17 9.94
N SER A 158 17.08 -1.14 10.06
CA SER A 158 16.15 -0.98 11.17
C SER A 158 15.10 -2.10 11.20
N LEU A 159 14.52 -2.46 10.05
CA LEU A 159 13.54 -3.55 9.96
C LEU A 159 14.18 -4.94 10.08
N SER A 160 15.44 -5.10 9.66
CA SER A 160 16.17 -6.36 9.91
C SER A 160 16.38 -6.63 11.40
N ALA A 161 16.55 -5.59 12.21
CA ALA A 161 16.58 -5.74 13.66
C ALA A 161 15.24 -6.21 14.25
N CYS A 162 14.13 -5.96 13.54
CA CYS A 162 12.80 -6.49 13.89
C CYS A 162 12.55 -7.92 13.37
N GLY A 163 13.49 -8.51 12.63
CA GLY A 163 13.36 -9.85 12.04
C GLY A 163 12.82 -9.87 10.61
N ASN A 164 12.55 -8.72 9.99
CA ASN A 164 12.13 -8.66 8.59
C ASN A 164 13.34 -8.74 7.66
N THR A 165 13.16 -9.35 6.50
CA THR A 165 14.21 -9.44 5.46
C THR A 165 13.80 -8.60 4.26
N LEU A 166 14.74 -7.79 3.75
CA LEU A 166 14.56 -7.07 2.49
C LEU A 166 14.54 -8.07 1.33
N ILE A 167 13.45 -8.03 0.54
CA ILE A 167 13.24 -8.90 -0.63
C ILE A 167 13.52 -8.13 -1.93
N SER A 168 13.20 -6.83 -1.95
CA SER A 168 13.34 -5.99 -3.14
C SER A 168 14.79 -5.88 -3.60
N ASN A 169 14.95 -5.69 -4.91
CA ASN A 169 16.21 -5.31 -5.52
C ASN A 169 16.08 -3.91 -6.17
N ASP A 170 17.22 -3.34 -6.61
CA ASP A 170 17.28 -2.00 -7.18
C ASP A 170 17.14 -2.00 -8.71
N SER A 171 16.64 -3.09 -9.32
CA SER A 171 16.45 -3.15 -10.76
C SER A 171 15.16 -2.46 -11.20
N ASP A 172 15.22 -1.78 -12.34
CA ASP A 172 14.03 -1.15 -12.95
C ASP A 172 12.97 -2.20 -13.29
N GLU A 173 13.38 -3.40 -13.66
CA GLU A 173 12.49 -4.52 -13.95
C GLU A 173 11.66 -4.95 -12.74
N TRP A 174 12.29 -5.02 -11.58
CA TRP A 174 11.59 -5.36 -10.35
C TRP A 174 10.55 -4.27 -10.00
N VAL A 175 10.95 -3.00 -10.08
CA VAL A 175 10.03 -1.87 -9.81
C VAL A 175 8.85 -1.90 -10.79
N GLN A 176 9.10 -2.09 -12.10
CA GLN A 176 8.06 -2.24 -13.11
C GLN A 176 7.12 -3.41 -12.80
N SER A 177 7.65 -4.54 -12.29
CA SER A 177 6.83 -5.71 -11.90
C SER A 177 5.90 -5.40 -10.72
N VAL A 178 6.37 -4.63 -9.75
CA VAL A 178 5.54 -4.17 -8.62
C VAL A 178 4.47 -3.18 -9.08
N LEU A 179 4.84 -2.23 -9.93
CA LEU A 179 3.86 -1.30 -10.50
C LEU A 179 2.81 -2.04 -11.33
N TYR A 180 3.22 -2.98 -12.18
CA TYR A 180 2.31 -3.82 -12.97
C TYR A 180 1.33 -4.61 -12.09
N LEU A 181 1.82 -5.19 -10.99
CA LEU A 181 0.98 -5.90 -10.01
C LEU A 181 -0.11 -5.01 -9.44
N ILE A 182 0.20 -3.75 -9.16
CA ILE A 182 -0.72 -2.83 -8.48
C ILE A 182 -1.68 -2.14 -9.47
N PHE A 183 -1.15 -1.67 -10.60
CA PHE A 183 -1.93 -0.92 -11.60
C PHE A 183 -2.82 -1.81 -12.48
N ALA A 184 -2.30 -2.95 -12.91
CA ALA A 184 -2.99 -3.90 -13.80
C ALA A 184 -3.21 -5.26 -13.10
N ARG A 185 -3.80 -5.23 -11.91
CA ARG A 185 -3.98 -6.40 -11.04
C ARG A 185 -4.55 -7.61 -11.76
N SER A 186 -5.68 -7.43 -12.46
CA SER A 186 -6.37 -8.51 -13.19
C SER A 186 -5.44 -9.22 -14.18
N LYS A 187 -4.63 -8.44 -14.90
CA LYS A 187 -3.68 -8.98 -15.90
C LYS A 187 -2.45 -9.58 -15.27
N SER A 188 -1.97 -8.99 -14.19
CA SER A 188 -0.80 -9.50 -13.46
C SER A 188 -1.03 -10.89 -12.84
N GLU A 189 -2.29 -11.29 -12.65
CA GLU A 189 -2.67 -12.62 -12.19
C GLU A 189 -2.57 -13.68 -13.29
N THR A 190 -2.70 -13.29 -14.57
CA THR A 190 -2.73 -14.20 -15.71
C THR A 190 -1.50 -14.11 -16.59
N THR A 191 -0.83 -12.96 -16.61
CA THR A 191 0.27 -12.68 -17.52
C THR A 191 1.43 -12.06 -16.76
N VAL A 192 2.59 -12.70 -16.79
CA VAL A 192 3.82 -12.16 -16.19
C VAL A 192 4.33 -10.96 -17.00
N LEU A 193 5.03 -10.02 -16.33
CA LEU A 193 5.52 -8.79 -16.95
C LEU A 193 6.38 -9.03 -18.20
N GLN A 194 7.21 -10.06 -18.20
CA GLN A 194 8.07 -10.41 -19.36
C GLN A 194 7.26 -10.75 -20.61
N LYS A 195 6.15 -11.50 -20.45
CA LYS A 195 5.23 -11.80 -21.57
C LYS A 195 4.52 -10.53 -22.00
N ARG A 196 4.07 -9.68 -21.06
CA ARG A 196 3.47 -8.37 -21.38
C ARG A 196 4.42 -7.49 -22.18
N LYS A 197 5.71 -7.44 -21.81
CA LYS A 197 6.74 -6.71 -22.58
C LYS A 197 6.85 -7.24 -24.01
N ALA A 198 6.85 -8.57 -24.18
CA ALA A 198 6.92 -9.18 -25.53
C ALA A 198 5.68 -8.85 -26.37
N ASP A 199 4.48 -8.90 -25.78
CA ASP A 199 3.24 -8.56 -26.46
C ASP A 199 3.19 -7.08 -26.88
N VAL A 200 3.65 -6.18 -26.00
CA VAL A 200 3.73 -4.74 -26.31
C VAL A 200 4.76 -4.49 -27.42
N LEU A 201 5.95 -5.11 -27.35
CA LEU A 201 6.96 -5.00 -28.39
C LEU A 201 6.45 -5.51 -29.75
N ALA A 202 5.73 -6.64 -29.78
CA ALA A 202 5.14 -7.16 -31.02
C ALA A 202 4.16 -6.16 -31.63
N ASN A 203 3.28 -5.56 -30.80
CA ASN A 203 2.34 -4.53 -31.26
C ASN A 203 3.05 -3.28 -31.81
N TYR A 204 4.16 -2.87 -31.18
CA TYR A 204 4.96 -1.75 -31.67
C TYR A 204 5.65 -2.12 -32.99
N ALA A 205 6.20 -3.32 -33.11
CA ALA A 205 6.80 -3.79 -34.36
C ALA A 205 5.79 -3.80 -35.51
N ASP A 206 4.59 -4.32 -35.30
CA ASP A 206 3.54 -4.35 -36.31
C ASP A 206 3.06 -2.93 -36.73
N THR A 207 3.10 -1.96 -35.80
CA THR A 207 2.62 -0.59 -36.06
C THR A 207 3.68 0.29 -36.72
N TYR A 208 4.95 0.15 -36.33
CA TYR A 208 6.03 1.04 -36.76
C TYR A 208 6.88 0.48 -37.89
N PHE A 209 6.97 -0.85 -38.06
CA PHE A 209 7.83 -1.48 -39.07
C PHE A 209 7.08 -1.96 -40.31
N SER A 210 5.76 -1.77 -40.38
CA SER A 210 4.99 -2.07 -41.60
C SER A 210 5.34 -1.15 -42.77
N ASP A 211 5.98 0.00 -42.52
CA ASP A 211 6.21 1.05 -43.55
C ASP A 211 7.70 1.40 -43.81
N THR A 212 8.69 0.83 -43.14
CA THR A 212 10.08 1.21 -43.34
C THR A 212 11.04 0.02 -43.33
N SER A 213 11.65 -0.23 -44.47
CA SER A 213 12.61 -1.29 -44.74
C SER A 213 14.06 -0.95 -44.35
N ASP A 214 14.35 0.01 -43.56
CA ASP A 214 15.74 0.33 -43.13
C ASP A 214 15.73 1.22 -41.89
N THR A 215 15.75 0.63 -40.68
CA THR A 215 16.27 1.32 -39.53
C THR A 215 16.85 0.29 -38.53
N GLU A 216 18.07 0.58 -38.10
CA GLU A 216 18.82 -0.16 -37.11
C GLU A 216 17.98 -0.48 -35.85
N GLU A 217 18.12 -1.68 -35.31
CA GLU A 217 17.55 -2.16 -34.03
C GLU A 217 18.08 -1.33 -32.84
N ASP A 218 18.10 -0.01 -32.91
CA ASP A 218 18.41 0.86 -31.80
C ASP A 218 17.24 0.85 -30.82
N SER A 219 17.37 0.01 -29.79
CA SER A 219 16.67 -0.06 -28.51
C SER A 219 15.34 0.70 -28.47
N LEU A 220 14.25 0.04 -28.90
CA LEU A 220 12.90 0.55 -28.71
C LEU A 220 12.64 0.66 -27.18
N VAL A 221 12.70 1.85 -26.65
CA VAL A 221 12.39 2.10 -25.24
C VAL A 221 10.88 2.14 -25.07
N ILE A 222 10.31 1.07 -24.52
CA ILE A 222 8.88 1.02 -24.23
C ILE A 222 8.58 1.99 -23.08
N PRO A 223 7.66 2.93 -23.23
CA PRO A 223 7.22 3.77 -22.13
C PRO A 223 6.67 2.92 -20.98
N VAL A 224 7.06 3.21 -19.73
CA VAL A 224 6.65 2.42 -18.57
C VAL A 224 5.13 2.32 -18.47
N ASN A 225 4.40 3.39 -18.81
CA ASN A 225 2.94 3.40 -18.75
C ASN A 225 2.27 2.42 -19.72
N ASP A 226 2.91 2.04 -20.83
CA ASP A 226 2.37 1.06 -21.76
C ASP A 226 2.47 -0.37 -21.20
N LEU A 227 3.39 -0.58 -20.27
CA LEU A 227 3.55 -1.84 -19.55
C LEU A 227 2.59 -1.94 -18.37
N ILE A 228 2.48 -0.87 -17.55
CA ILE A 228 1.80 -0.92 -16.26
C ILE A 228 0.35 -0.45 -16.30
N ALA A 229 -0.04 0.44 -17.23
CA ALA A 229 -1.38 0.99 -17.25
C ALA A 229 -2.44 -0.10 -17.50
N PRO A 230 -3.60 -0.04 -16.82
CA PRO A 230 -4.74 -0.87 -17.15
C PRO A 230 -5.28 -0.50 -18.54
N GLU A 231 -5.91 -1.45 -19.22
CA GLU A 231 -6.50 -1.18 -20.54
C GLU A 231 -7.78 -0.35 -20.44
N TYR A 232 -8.50 -0.53 -19.34
CA TYR A 232 -9.81 0.06 -19.18
C TYR A 232 -10.06 0.48 -17.73
N ILE A 233 -10.54 1.72 -17.56
CA ILE A 233 -11.04 2.24 -16.29
C ILE A 233 -12.43 2.83 -16.55
N ASP A 234 -13.45 2.34 -15.84
CA ASP A 234 -14.80 2.89 -15.85
C ASP A 234 -15.16 3.47 -14.47
N PRO A 235 -15.07 4.78 -14.32
CA PRO A 235 -15.39 5.46 -13.07
C PRO A 235 -16.90 5.75 -12.92
N GLY A 236 -17.69 5.53 -13.97
CA GLY A 236 -19.11 5.92 -14.03
C GLY A 236 -20.08 4.84 -13.59
N ILE A 237 -19.60 3.65 -13.22
CA ILE A 237 -20.44 2.49 -12.93
C ILE A 237 -21.32 2.71 -11.69
N SER A 238 -20.73 3.24 -10.60
CA SER A 238 -21.42 3.45 -9.33
C SER A 238 -20.76 4.59 -8.53
N PRO A 239 -21.51 5.29 -7.68
CA PRO A 239 -20.91 6.27 -6.76
C PRO A 239 -19.91 5.67 -5.77
N THR A 240 -19.94 4.36 -5.54
CA THR A 240 -19.19 3.66 -4.50
C THR A 240 -18.11 2.73 -5.03
N CYS A 241 -18.06 2.49 -6.34
CA CYS A 241 -17.04 1.64 -6.94
C CYS A 241 -16.72 2.06 -8.38
N ILE A 242 -15.55 1.64 -8.85
CA ILE A 242 -15.13 1.74 -10.25
C ILE A 242 -14.79 0.35 -10.79
N ARG A 243 -14.68 0.24 -12.10
CA ARG A 243 -14.28 -1.02 -12.75
C ARG A 243 -12.97 -0.81 -13.50
N ILE A 244 -12.00 -1.68 -13.24
CA ILE A 244 -10.67 -1.65 -13.88
C ILE A 244 -10.39 -3.05 -14.42
N ASP A 245 -10.13 -3.18 -15.72
CA ASP A 245 -9.81 -4.43 -16.41
C ASP A 245 -10.72 -5.62 -16.02
N GLY A 246 -12.02 -5.34 -15.84
CA GLY A 246 -13.02 -6.34 -15.51
C GLY A 246 -13.25 -6.55 -14.01
N LEU A 247 -12.35 -6.14 -13.12
CA LEU A 247 -12.53 -6.20 -11.67
C LEU A 247 -13.22 -4.94 -11.14
N TYR A 248 -14.02 -5.12 -10.10
CA TYR A 248 -14.66 -4.04 -9.35
C TYR A 248 -13.77 -3.62 -8.17
N TYR A 249 -13.60 -2.32 -7.99
CA TYR A 249 -12.79 -1.70 -6.95
C TYR A 249 -13.62 -0.76 -6.11
N MET A 250 -13.48 -0.85 -4.81
CA MET A 250 -14.03 0.08 -3.84
C MET A 250 -12.91 0.60 -2.96
N PHE A 251 -12.80 1.93 -2.85
CA PHE A 251 -11.83 2.58 -1.98
C PHE A 251 -12.52 3.08 -0.73
N CYS A 252 -11.91 2.81 0.42
CA CYS A 252 -12.42 3.13 1.73
C CYS A 252 -11.32 3.77 2.57
N TYR A 253 -11.68 4.48 3.63
CA TYR A 253 -10.75 5.08 4.56
C TYR A 253 -11.29 5.06 5.99
N LEU A 254 -10.38 5.12 6.97
CA LEU A 254 -10.72 5.33 8.36
C LEU A 254 -10.61 6.83 8.63
N PRO A 255 -11.71 7.54 8.97
CA PRO A 255 -11.64 8.94 9.37
C PRO A 255 -10.88 9.10 10.68
N SER A 256 -10.33 10.29 10.93
CA SER A 256 -9.45 10.58 12.07
C SER A 256 -10.10 10.29 13.44
N GLU A 257 -11.39 10.46 13.56
CA GLU A 257 -12.17 10.17 14.78
C GLU A 257 -12.53 8.69 14.96
N ALA A 258 -12.15 7.82 14.01
CA ALA A 258 -12.61 6.43 13.94
C ALA A 258 -11.52 5.40 14.33
N TYR A 259 -10.37 5.86 14.75
CA TYR A 259 -9.33 4.97 15.27
C TYR A 259 -9.65 4.57 16.72
N PRO A 260 -9.36 3.33 17.10
CA PRO A 260 -9.56 2.91 18.48
C PRO A 260 -8.67 3.75 19.42
N THR A 261 -9.22 4.21 20.52
CA THR A 261 -8.47 4.98 21.54
C THR A 261 -7.32 4.18 22.16
N ARG A 262 -7.43 2.86 22.14
CA ARG A 262 -6.39 1.92 22.52
C ARG A 262 -6.24 0.87 21.42
N ALA A 263 -5.21 1.01 20.62
CA ALA A 263 -4.86 0.01 19.62
C ALA A 263 -4.11 -1.16 20.32
N TYR A 264 -4.58 -2.38 20.09
CA TYR A 264 -3.84 -3.60 20.47
C TYR A 264 -2.99 -4.08 19.30
N SER A 265 -1.94 -4.83 19.61
CA SER A 265 -1.07 -5.39 18.58
C SER A 265 -1.87 -6.26 17.59
N GLY A 266 -1.75 -5.97 16.29
CA GLY A 266 -2.42 -6.73 15.24
C GLY A 266 -3.86 -6.30 14.92
N TRP A 267 -4.38 -5.19 15.45
CA TRP A 267 -5.76 -4.74 15.19
C TRP A 267 -6.06 -4.54 13.69
N MET A 268 -5.09 -4.09 12.89
CA MET A 268 -5.24 -3.99 11.44
C MET A 268 -5.20 -5.35 10.73
N GLN A 269 -4.63 -6.38 11.36
CA GLN A 269 -4.54 -7.72 10.79
C GLN A 269 -5.92 -8.33 10.50
N LEU A 270 -6.91 -7.98 11.32
CA LEU A 270 -8.28 -8.40 11.12
C LEU A 270 -8.83 -7.95 9.76
N LEU A 271 -8.49 -6.73 9.31
CA LEU A 271 -8.98 -6.17 8.05
C LEU A 271 -8.41 -6.88 6.83
N ILE A 272 -7.12 -7.21 6.86
CA ILE A 272 -6.41 -7.82 5.72
C ILE A 272 -6.50 -9.35 5.68
N ASN A 273 -6.93 -9.99 6.77
CA ASN A 273 -7.01 -11.45 6.85
C ASN A 273 -8.35 -12.03 6.41
N LEU A 274 -9.39 -11.20 6.29
CA LEU A 274 -10.73 -11.65 5.94
C LEU A 274 -10.83 -12.23 4.53
N PHE A 275 -10.30 -11.52 3.53
CA PHE A 275 -10.49 -11.86 2.12
C PHE A 275 -9.24 -11.60 1.28
N ALA A 276 -9.06 -12.42 0.24
CA ALA A 276 -8.18 -12.05 -0.87
C ALA A 276 -8.78 -10.84 -1.61
N GLY A 277 -7.92 -9.95 -2.08
CA GLY A 277 -8.35 -8.73 -2.77
C GLY A 277 -8.69 -7.57 -1.83
N VAL A 278 -8.25 -7.63 -0.58
CA VAL A 278 -8.28 -6.49 0.34
C VAL A 278 -6.87 -6.02 0.56
N ASP A 279 -6.56 -4.83 0.06
CA ASP A 279 -5.26 -4.19 0.25
C ASP A 279 -5.37 -3.08 1.29
N LEU A 280 -4.27 -2.84 2.00
CA LEU A 280 -4.18 -1.82 3.03
C LEU A 280 -3.06 -0.85 2.69
N ASP A 281 -3.36 0.44 2.78
CA ASP A 281 -2.38 1.52 2.68
C ASP A 281 -2.38 2.33 3.98
N ILE A 282 -1.21 2.45 4.60
CA ILE A 282 -1.02 3.23 5.83
C ILE A 282 -0.05 4.35 5.50
N PHE A 283 -0.52 5.57 5.60
CA PHE A 283 0.32 6.76 5.45
C PHE A 283 0.74 7.27 6.81
N ILE A 284 2.02 7.48 6.97
CA ILE A 284 2.65 8.01 8.17
C ILE A 284 3.32 9.32 7.77
N LYS A 285 2.83 10.43 8.30
CA LYS A 285 3.42 11.76 8.10
C LYS A 285 3.92 12.29 9.43
N LYS A 286 5.24 12.41 9.55
CA LYS A 286 5.86 12.99 10.75
C LYS A 286 5.68 14.52 10.74
N GLU A 287 5.43 15.07 11.91
CA GLU A 287 5.34 16.50 12.11
C GLU A 287 6.53 17.02 12.92
N ASN A 288 6.85 18.30 12.73
CA ASN A 288 7.90 18.93 13.49
C ASN A 288 7.52 18.97 14.98
N THR A 289 8.37 18.36 15.81
CA THR A 289 8.15 18.22 17.26
C THR A 289 7.93 19.56 17.96
N GLU A 290 8.66 20.62 17.54
CA GLU A 290 8.53 21.95 18.16
C GLU A 290 7.19 22.61 17.82
N SER A 291 6.75 22.55 16.55
CA SER A 291 5.47 23.10 16.11
C SER A 291 4.31 22.36 16.78
N MET A 292 4.41 21.04 16.87
CA MET A 292 3.38 20.21 17.51
C MET A 292 3.33 20.44 19.04
N SER A 293 4.47 20.58 19.69
CA SER A 293 4.52 20.91 21.12
C SER A 293 3.83 22.25 21.41
N ARG A 294 4.06 23.27 20.57
CA ARG A 294 3.37 24.58 20.69
C ARG A 294 1.86 24.44 20.44
N TYR A 295 1.49 23.66 19.43
CA TYR A 295 0.07 23.40 19.14
C TYR A 295 -0.61 22.74 20.33
N LEU A 296 -0.07 21.65 20.86
CA LEU A 296 -0.60 20.93 22.02
C LEU A 296 -0.68 21.81 23.27
N GLN A 297 0.31 22.68 23.49
CA GLN A 297 0.30 23.61 24.61
C GLN A 297 -0.87 24.63 24.49
N ASN A 298 -1.10 25.16 23.31
CA ASN A 298 -2.22 26.08 23.06
C ASN A 298 -3.57 25.35 23.16
N PHE A 299 -3.66 24.16 22.59
CA PHE A 299 -4.85 23.30 22.68
C PHE A 299 -5.22 23.02 24.13
N LEU A 300 -4.27 22.55 24.94
CA LEU A 300 -4.50 22.26 26.35
C LEU A 300 -4.92 23.50 27.13
N ARG A 301 -4.26 24.64 26.91
CA ARG A 301 -4.62 25.89 27.57
C ARG A 301 -6.06 26.30 27.30
N VAL A 302 -6.52 26.20 26.04
CA VAL A 302 -7.89 26.56 25.66
C VAL A 302 -8.88 25.54 26.19
N ASN A 303 -8.59 24.25 26.08
CA ASN A 303 -9.49 23.19 26.48
C ASN A 303 -9.62 23.10 28.01
N ASP A 304 -8.52 23.23 28.75
CA ASP A 304 -8.51 23.28 30.21
C ASP A 304 -9.27 24.54 30.73
N GLY A 305 -9.15 25.67 30.03
CA GLY A 305 -9.95 26.87 30.33
C GLY A 305 -11.45 26.65 30.14
N ARG A 306 -11.85 25.90 29.12
CA ARG A 306 -13.25 25.51 28.86
C ARG A 306 -13.74 24.54 29.95
N LEU A 307 -12.95 23.53 30.30
CA LEU A 307 -13.26 22.58 31.36
C LEU A 307 -13.45 23.27 32.72
N TYR A 308 -12.59 24.23 33.02
CA TYR A 308 -12.73 24.99 34.27
C TYR A 308 -14.05 25.84 34.34
N ALA A 309 -14.49 26.31 33.17
CA ALA A 309 -15.74 27.09 33.08
C ALA A 309 -17.00 26.22 32.96
N ALA A 310 -16.89 24.96 32.57
CA ALA A 310 -17.99 24.00 32.42
C ALA A 310 -18.28 23.28 33.73
N ARG A 311 -19.52 22.79 33.86
CA ARG A 311 -19.91 21.87 34.95
C ARG A 311 -19.78 20.44 34.45
N ASP A 312 -19.52 19.53 35.36
CA ASP A 312 -19.40 18.08 35.06
C ASP A 312 -20.69 17.46 34.49
N THR A 313 -21.82 18.14 34.67
CA THR A 313 -23.14 17.80 34.10
C THR A 313 -23.36 18.34 32.69
N ASP A 314 -22.49 19.21 32.19
CA ASP A 314 -22.69 19.84 30.88
C ASP A 314 -22.43 18.83 29.74
N ILE A 315 -23.24 18.92 28.68
CA ILE A 315 -23.07 18.08 27.48
C ILE A 315 -21.69 18.36 26.87
N GLY A 316 -20.86 17.30 26.72
CA GLY A 316 -19.52 17.37 26.14
C GLY A 316 -18.39 17.57 27.17
N TYR A 317 -18.69 17.68 28.47
CA TYR A 317 -17.67 17.78 29.50
C TYR A 317 -16.69 16.58 29.47
N GLU A 318 -17.23 15.34 29.42
CA GLU A 318 -16.43 14.12 29.34
C GLU A 318 -15.51 14.13 28.12
N GLY A 319 -16.03 14.49 26.93
CA GLY A 319 -15.23 14.58 25.72
C GLY A 319 -14.10 15.63 25.79
N MET A 320 -14.36 16.79 26.45
CA MET A 320 -13.30 17.77 26.70
C MET A 320 -12.25 17.27 27.71
N ALA A 321 -12.68 16.52 28.73
CA ALA A 321 -11.77 15.94 29.71
C ALA A 321 -10.88 14.86 29.09
N GLU A 322 -11.46 13.97 28.28
CA GLU A 322 -10.71 12.96 27.51
C GLU A 322 -9.72 13.60 26.53
N ALA A 323 -10.14 14.65 25.79
CA ALA A 323 -9.26 15.38 24.88
C ALA A 323 -8.07 16.05 25.62
N SER A 324 -8.30 16.60 26.83
CA SER A 324 -7.20 17.14 27.67
C SER A 324 -6.25 16.04 28.13
N ASN A 325 -6.77 14.90 28.54
CA ASN A 325 -5.95 13.77 28.97
C ASN A 325 -5.11 13.23 27.81
N ALA A 326 -5.70 13.03 26.63
CA ALA A 326 -4.99 12.64 25.41
C ALA A 326 -3.92 13.66 25.02
N GLY A 327 -4.24 14.96 25.07
CA GLY A 327 -3.28 16.01 24.79
C GLY A 327 -2.09 16.05 25.75
N ARG A 328 -2.31 15.79 27.07
CA ARG A 328 -1.24 15.67 28.06
C ARG A 328 -0.38 14.45 27.81
N TYR A 329 -0.98 13.32 27.47
CA TYR A 329 -0.26 12.09 27.10
C TYR A 329 0.67 12.33 25.91
N LEU A 330 0.15 12.91 24.83
CA LEU A 330 0.94 13.26 23.64
C LEU A 330 2.07 14.23 23.98
N LYS A 331 1.81 15.24 24.79
CA LYS A 331 2.83 16.21 25.25
C LYS A 331 3.93 15.54 26.07
N GLN A 332 3.58 14.58 26.88
CA GLN A 332 4.55 13.79 27.67
C GLN A 332 5.43 12.93 26.74
N GLY A 333 4.84 12.25 25.75
CA GLY A 333 5.59 11.50 24.74
C GLY A 333 6.60 12.36 23.99
N LEU A 334 6.19 13.55 23.50
CA LEU A 334 7.09 14.51 22.84
C LEU A 334 8.22 14.96 23.78
N ALA A 335 7.95 15.17 25.07
CA ALA A 335 8.98 15.55 26.04
C ALA A 335 9.96 14.39 26.33
N SER A 336 9.53 13.15 26.15
CA SER A 336 10.36 11.94 26.26
C SER A 336 11.16 11.62 24.99
N GLY A 337 11.03 12.45 23.93
CA GLY A 337 11.74 12.27 22.66
C GLY A 337 11.02 11.35 21.67
N ASP A 338 9.69 11.19 21.81
CA ASP A 338 8.88 10.51 20.81
C ASP A 338 8.51 11.44 19.67
N ASP A 339 8.31 10.88 18.48
CA ASP A 339 7.85 11.62 17.30
C ASP A 339 6.32 11.70 17.28
N PHE A 340 5.79 12.82 16.79
CA PHE A 340 4.38 12.95 16.47
C PHE A 340 4.15 12.63 15.00
N CYS A 341 3.23 11.71 14.73
CA CYS A 341 2.89 11.30 13.38
C CYS A 341 1.38 11.40 13.14
N TRP A 342 1.02 11.91 11.97
CA TRP A 342 -0.32 11.71 11.43
C TRP A 342 -0.41 10.35 10.77
N LEU A 343 -1.48 9.62 11.09
CA LEU A 343 -1.76 8.31 10.53
C LEU A 343 -3.03 8.38 9.69
N SER A 344 -2.95 7.90 8.45
CA SER A 344 -4.13 7.74 7.58
C SER A 344 -4.15 6.34 7.01
N THR A 345 -5.27 5.66 7.13
CA THR A 345 -5.45 4.27 6.69
C THR A 345 -6.50 4.20 5.61
N LEU A 346 -6.12 3.63 4.46
CA LEU A 346 -7.02 3.37 3.35
C LEU A 346 -7.11 1.88 3.09
N LEU A 347 -8.28 1.43 2.65
CA LEU A 347 -8.51 0.07 2.18
C LEU A 347 -8.96 0.10 0.72
N THR A 348 -8.40 -0.82 -0.07
CA THR A 348 -8.90 -1.14 -1.41
C THR A 348 -9.53 -2.52 -1.36
N ILE A 349 -10.80 -2.62 -1.73
CA ILE A 349 -11.53 -3.88 -1.82
C ILE A 349 -11.73 -4.19 -3.29
N THR A 350 -11.32 -5.40 -3.72
CA THR A 350 -11.49 -5.87 -5.09
C THR A 350 -12.35 -7.12 -5.14
N ALA A 351 -13.15 -7.24 -6.21
CA ALA A 351 -14.04 -8.38 -6.43
C ALA A 351 -14.25 -8.62 -7.93
N ALA A 352 -14.65 -9.84 -8.29
CA ALA A 352 -14.97 -10.19 -9.67
C ALA A 352 -16.31 -9.58 -10.13
N ASP A 353 -17.25 -9.42 -9.22
CA ASP A 353 -18.55 -8.83 -9.48
C ASP A 353 -19.01 -7.87 -8.37
N GLU A 354 -20.04 -7.06 -8.66
CA GLU A 354 -20.54 -6.06 -7.72
C GLU A 354 -21.20 -6.70 -6.48
N LYS A 355 -21.80 -7.88 -6.59
CA LYS A 355 -22.45 -8.57 -5.46
C LYS A 355 -21.40 -9.04 -4.45
N GLU A 356 -20.32 -9.64 -4.93
CA GLU A 356 -19.17 -10.02 -4.12
C GLU A 356 -18.55 -8.79 -3.44
N LEU A 357 -18.41 -7.68 -4.18
CA LEU A 357 -17.86 -6.43 -3.65
C LEU A 357 -18.71 -5.90 -2.49
N GLN A 358 -20.03 -5.85 -2.66
CA GLN A 358 -20.96 -5.38 -1.63
C GLN A 358 -21.00 -6.33 -0.43
N TRP A 359 -20.86 -7.64 -0.65
CA TRP A 359 -20.77 -8.60 0.43
C TRP A 359 -19.47 -8.40 1.25
N LYS A 360 -18.32 -8.34 0.60
CA LYS A 360 -17.02 -8.04 1.26
C LYS A 360 -17.08 -6.74 2.07
N TRP A 361 -17.67 -5.70 1.49
CA TRP A 361 -17.86 -4.44 2.17
C TRP A 361 -18.67 -4.56 3.46
N LYS A 362 -19.80 -5.29 3.43
CA LYS A 362 -20.65 -5.50 4.61
C LYS A 362 -19.91 -6.21 5.72
N GLU A 363 -19.17 -7.27 5.38
CA GLU A 363 -18.38 -8.05 6.34
C GLU A 363 -17.26 -7.20 6.98
N ILE A 364 -16.50 -6.46 6.17
CA ILE A 364 -15.44 -5.57 6.67
C ILE A 364 -16.02 -4.48 7.58
N ARG A 365 -17.14 -3.88 7.17
CA ARG A 365 -17.83 -2.88 7.99
C ARG A 365 -18.32 -3.46 9.32
N ALA A 366 -18.89 -4.65 9.31
CA ALA A 366 -19.35 -5.32 10.51
C ALA A 366 -18.18 -5.59 11.47
N LEU A 367 -17.05 -6.06 10.93
CA LEU A 367 -15.83 -6.27 11.71
C LEU A 367 -15.27 -4.98 12.31
N CYS A 368 -15.26 -3.89 11.54
CA CYS A 368 -14.84 -2.59 12.05
C CYS A 368 -15.70 -2.15 13.23
N VAL A 369 -17.05 -2.24 13.10
CA VAL A 369 -17.97 -1.88 14.19
C VAL A 369 -17.76 -2.74 15.44
N GLN A 370 -17.50 -4.04 15.27
CA GLN A 370 -17.20 -4.95 16.41
C GLN A 370 -15.91 -4.57 17.17
N ASN A 371 -15.02 -3.82 16.52
CA ASN A 371 -13.74 -3.39 17.09
C ASN A 371 -13.68 -1.86 17.33
N ASP A 372 -14.83 -1.22 17.53
CA ASP A 372 -14.97 0.23 17.79
C ASP A 372 -14.29 1.11 16.72
N MET A 373 -14.29 0.64 15.47
CA MET A 373 -13.76 1.38 14.33
C MET A 373 -14.87 1.78 13.38
N VAL A 374 -14.71 2.91 12.71
CA VAL A 374 -15.60 3.35 11.64
C VAL A 374 -14.84 3.41 10.33
N ILE A 375 -15.36 2.75 9.30
CA ILE A 375 -14.84 2.80 7.94
C ILE A 375 -15.84 3.51 7.03
N LYS A 376 -15.36 4.41 6.17
CA LYS A 376 -16.15 5.15 5.20
C LYS A 376 -15.69 4.86 3.78
N GLN A 377 -16.65 4.89 2.83
CA GLN A 377 -16.35 4.74 1.40
C GLN A 377 -16.04 6.12 0.79
N TYR A 378 -15.15 6.16 -0.19
CA TYR A 378 -14.91 7.32 -1.06
C TYR A 378 -16.07 7.48 -2.06
N LYS A 379 -17.24 7.95 -1.58
CA LYS A 379 -18.40 8.14 -2.45
C LYS A 379 -18.14 9.29 -3.43
N PHE A 380 -18.40 9.07 -4.71
CA PHE A 380 -18.17 9.99 -5.83
C PHE A 380 -16.71 10.39 -6.08
N HIS A 381 -15.77 9.99 -5.23
CA HIS A 381 -14.35 10.29 -5.27
C HIS A 381 -13.49 9.01 -5.41
N GLN A 382 -14.01 8.01 -6.11
CA GLN A 382 -13.32 6.72 -6.27
C GLN A 382 -12.00 6.84 -7.05
N ILE A 383 -11.90 7.79 -7.97
CA ILE A 383 -10.65 8.07 -8.69
C ILE A 383 -9.60 8.65 -7.74
N ASP A 384 -9.98 9.55 -6.83
CA ASP A 384 -9.05 10.09 -5.83
C ASP A 384 -8.58 8.98 -4.89
N GLY A 385 -9.48 8.06 -4.51
CA GLY A 385 -9.15 6.85 -3.77
C GLY A 385 -8.17 5.95 -4.54
N LEU A 386 -8.39 5.71 -5.83
CA LEU A 386 -7.45 4.97 -6.68
C LEU A 386 -6.08 5.63 -6.66
N LEU A 387 -5.99 6.93 -6.94
CA LEU A 387 -4.71 7.64 -7.01
C LEU A 387 -3.98 7.67 -5.66
N ALA A 388 -4.73 7.77 -4.56
CA ALA A 388 -4.16 7.74 -3.20
C ALA A 388 -3.56 6.38 -2.84
N THR A 389 -4.14 5.28 -3.32
CA THR A 389 -3.66 3.93 -3.02
C THR A 389 -2.54 3.45 -3.95
N LEU A 390 -2.16 4.22 -4.97
CA LEU A 390 -1.01 3.88 -5.80
C LEU A 390 0.31 4.04 -5.03
N PRO A 391 1.37 3.28 -5.39
CA PRO A 391 2.64 3.27 -4.66
C PRO A 391 3.52 4.48 -5.02
N VAL A 392 2.98 5.68 -4.83
CA VAL A 392 3.63 6.95 -5.17
C VAL A 392 3.75 7.90 -3.97
N CYS A 393 3.44 7.42 -2.79
CA CYS A 393 3.54 8.16 -1.53
C CYS A 393 2.85 9.53 -1.59
N LYS A 394 1.60 9.57 -2.11
CA LYS A 394 0.80 10.79 -2.23
C LYS A 394 -0.59 10.57 -1.67
N LEU A 395 -0.91 11.29 -0.61
CA LEU A 395 -2.25 11.33 -0.03
C LEU A 395 -2.81 12.76 -0.21
N PRO A 396 -4.10 12.93 -0.56
CA PRO A 396 -4.76 14.23 -0.54
C PRO A 396 -4.69 14.88 0.84
N ASP A 397 -4.42 16.21 0.90
CA ASP A 397 -4.17 16.95 2.14
C ASP A 397 -5.37 16.95 3.10
N ASP A 398 -6.59 16.81 2.61
CA ASP A 398 -7.84 16.74 3.39
C ASP A 398 -7.98 15.44 4.20
N LEU A 399 -7.22 14.40 3.85
CA LEU A 399 -7.22 13.12 4.57
C LEU A 399 -6.22 13.07 5.73
N TYR A 400 -5.38 14.07 5.90
CA TYR A 400 -4.51 14.22 7.06
C TYR A 400 -5.16 15.01 8.22
N LYS A 401 -6.35 15.56 8.01
CA LYS A 401 -7.03 16.46 8.98
C LYS A 401 -8.16 15.79 9.71
#